data_e0f4a85e4d8966edbb5e2cc0e7bd4297
#
_entry.id   e0f4a85e4d8966edbb5e2cc0e7bd4297
#
_cell.length_a   1.000
_cell.length_b   1.000
_cell.length_c   1.000
_cell.angle_alpha   90.00
_cell.angle_beta   90.00
_cell.angle_gamma   90.00
#
_symmetry.space_group_name_H-M   'P 1'
#
loop_
_entity.id
_entity.type
_entity.pdbx_description
1 polymer ?
#
loop_
_entity_poly.entity_id
_entity_poly.type
_entity_poly.pdbx_seq_one_letter_code
_entity_poly.pdbx_strand_id
1 'polypeptide(L)'
;IPPMYSAIKVGGKKLYELAREGKEIERTPRKVNIQNIEIIQISEKEVSMRVVCSKGTYIRTLCHDIGQKLGCGGCMKQLVRIKSGTFSIEQSYKLKEVEDFYRQGKIEEILIPVDQILSYPSYIVLEVAKKKLLNGNPLIKEEIRAVGKEDEKFGRIRMYLSDREFAGIY
;
A
#
# COMPACT_ATOMS: atom_id res chain seq x y z
N ILE A 1 2.53 20.20 -5.36
CA ILE A 1 2.86 19.85 -6.75
C ILE A 1 3.84 18.67 -6.73
N PRO A 2 3.60 17.59 -7.51
CA PRO A 2 4.53 16.46 -7.58
C PRO A 2 5.92 16.89 -8.06
N PRO A 3 7.03 16.29 -7.57
CA PRO A 3 8.36 16.65 -8.03
C PRO A 3 8.62 16.13 -9.45
N MET A 4 9.50 16.81 -10.22
CA MET A 4 9.94 16.35 -11.54
C MET A 4 10.54 14.95 -11.50
N TYR A 5 11.35 14.65 -10.48
CA TYR A 5 11.87 13.30 -10.25
C TYR A 5 10.82 12.37 -9.64
N SER A 6 9.80 12.02 -10.41
CA SER A 6 8.74 11.09 -10.05
C SER A 6 8.39 10.14 -11.19
N ALA A 7 7.72 9.03 -10.88
CA ALA A 7 7.27 8.05 -11.86
C ALA A 7 5.91 8.40 -12.50
N ILE A 8 5.41 9.61 -12.31
CA ILE A 8 4.18 10.08 -12.94
C ILE A 8 4.42 10.18 -14.45
N LYS A 9 3.46 9.69 -15.22
CA LYS A 9 3.52 9.75 -16.68
C LYS A 9 2.79 11.00 -17.21
N VAL A 10 3.42 11.69 -18.11
CA VAL A 10 2.84 12.81 -18.90
C VAL A 10 3.21 12.57 -20.36
N GLY A 11 2.22 12.52 -21.24
CA GLY A 11 2.46 12.22 -22.66
C GLY A 11 3.16 10.89 -22.92
N GLY A 12 2.91 9.87 -22.07
CA GLY A 12 3.51 8.52 -22.20
C GLY A 12 4.90 8.36 -21.57
N LYS A 13 5.63 9.46 -21.30
CA LYS A 13 6.95 9.44 -20.63
C LYS A 13 6.82 9.71 -19.14
N LYS A 14 7.71 9.14 -18.33
CA LYS A 14 7.77 9.43 -16.91
C LYS A 14 8.47 10.77 -16.65
N LEU A 15 8.00 11.52 -15.64
CA LEU A 15 8.56 12.86 -15.34
C LEU A 15 10.06 12.81 -15.06
N TYR A 16 10.58 11.76 -14.40
CA TYR A 16 12.01 11.65 -14.15
C TYR A 16 12.84 11.48 -15.44
N GLU A 17 12.27 10.88 -16.49
CA GLU A 17 12.94 10.74 -17.81
C GLU A 17 13.08 12.12 -18.46
N LEU A 18 12.00 12.90 -18.43
CA LEU A 18 12.00 14.27 -18.94
C LEU A 18 12.94 15.19 -18.15
N ALA A 19 12.98 15.03 -16.81
CA ALA A 19 13.91 15.76 -15.97
C ALA A 19 15.39 15.46 -16.32
N ARG A 20 15.73 14.20 -16.64
CA ARG A 20 17.06 13.83 -17.11
C ARG A 20 17.39 14.39 -18.49
N GLU A 21 16.40 14.60 -19.33
CA GLU A 21 16.53 15.31 -20.62
C GLU A 21 16.64 16.84 -20.46
N GLY A 22 16.65 17.36 -19.20
CA GLY A 22 16.66 18.80 -18.93
C GLY A 22 15.33 19.52 -19.20
N LYS A 23 14.26 18.77 -19.44
CA LYS A 23 12.93 19.32 -19.71
C LYS A 23 12.15 19.50 -18.42
N GLU A 24 11.70 20.70 -18.16
CA GLU A 24 10.72 20.99 -17.12
C GLU A 24 9.33 21.08 -17.70
N ILE A 25 8.37 20.38 -17.08
CA ILE A 25 6.97 20.36 -17.52
C ILE A 25 6.09 20.89 -16.39
N GLU A 26 5.08 21.64 -16.78
CA GLU A 26 4.02 22.06 -15.86
C GLU A 26 3.33 20.82 -15.25
N ARG A 27 3.19 20.83 -13.93
CA ARG A 27 2.65 19.71 -13.17
C ARG A 27 1.39 20.14 -12.43
N THR A 28 0.33 19.41 -12.63
CA THR A 28 -0.94 19.66 -11.96
C THR A 28 -0.81 19.32 -10.46
N PRO A 29 -1.23 20.23 -9.55
CA PRO A 29 -1.31 19.94 -8.12
C PRO A 29 -2.18 18.71 -7.84
N ARG A 30 -1.78 17.89 -6.89
CA ARG A 30 -2.55 16.73 -6.44
C ARG A 30 -2.93 16.90 -4.98
N LYS A 31 -4.21 16.69 -4.68
CA LYS A 31 -4.69 16.68 -3.30
C LYS A 31 -4.11 15.46 -2.58
N VAL A 32 -3.43 15.69 -1.47
CA VAL A 32 -2.92 14.68 -0.56
C VAL A 32 -3.47 14.96 0.84
N ASN A 33 -3.57 13.93 1.65
CA ASN A 33 -3.98 14.07 3.04
C ASN A 33 -2.80 13.77 3.97
N ILE A 34 -2.40 14.74 4.77
CA ILE A 34 -1.44 14.56 5.86
C ILE A 34 -2.27 14.40 7.13
N GLN A 35 -2.31 13.18 7.67
CA GLN A 35 -3.13 12.85 8.85
C GLN A 35 -2.45 13.30 10.14
N ASN A 36 -1.12 13.15 10.20
CA ASN A 36 -0.34 13.52 11.37
C ASN A 36 1.10 13.87 11.00
N ILE A 37 1.67 14.83 11.71
CA ILE A 37 3.10 15.14 11.72
C ILE A 37 3.52 15.22 13.19
N GLU A 38 4.38 14.32 13.60
CA GLU A 38 4.99 14.26 14.93
C GLU A 38 6.46 14.69 14.83
N ILE A 39 6.82 15.75 15.54
CA ILE A 39 8.22 16.17 15.63
C ILE A 39 8.92 15.28 16.68
N ILE A 40 9.95 14.56 16.25
CA ILE A 40 10.73 13.66 17.11
C ILE A 40 11.90 14.39 17.71
N GLN A 41 12.60 15.20 16.88
CA GLN A 41 13.79 15.92 17.30
C GLN A 41 13.99 17.17 16.45
N ILE A 42 14.45 18.23 17.06
CA ILE A 42 14.86 19.48 16.39
C ILE A 42 16.31 19.77 16.77
N SER A 43 17.12 20.11 15.79
CA SER A 43 18.46 20.68 15.96
C SER A 43 18.57 21.96 15.12
N GLU A 44 19.72 22.65 15.16
CA GLU A 44 19.91 23.92 14.44
C GLU A 44 19.60 23.84 12.95
N LYS A 45 19.91 22.70 12.30
CA LYS A 45 19.80 22.53 10.84
C LYS A 45 18.91 21.36 10.41
N GLU A 46 18.46 20.53 11.34
CA GLU A 46 17.76 19.29 11.03
C GLU A 46 16.54 19.10 11.91
N VAL A 47 15.46 18.61 11.30
CA VAL A 47 14.25 18.19 11.99
C VAL A 47 13.98 16.74 11.64
N SER A 48 13.87 15.90 12.66
CA SER A 48 13.37 14.53 12.52
C SER A 48 11.90 14.51 12.84
N MET A 49 11.09 13.97 11.92
CA MET A 49 9.64 13.90 12.08
C MET A 49 9.06 12.59 11.56
N ARG A 50 7.99 12.14 12.19
CA ARG A 50 7.17 11.05 11.71
C ARG A 50 5.94 11.61 11.01
N VAL A 51 5.67 11.13 9.79
CA VAL A 51 4.55 11.62 8.98
C VAL A 51 3.61 10.48 8.67
N VAL A 52 2.32 10.66 8.95
CA VAL A 52 1.25 9.78 8.51
C VAL A 52 0.49 10.47 7.38
N CYS A 53 0.52 9.88 6.20
CA CYS A 53 -0.03 10.53 5.01
C CYS A 53 -0.68 9.52 4.04
N SER A 54 -1.52 10.04 3.15
CA SER A 54 -2.16 9.24 2.10
C SER A 54 -1.16 8.77 1.04
N LYS A 55 -1.54 7.74 0.27
CA LYS A 55 -0.79 7.31 -0.92
C LYS A 55 -0.58 8.48 -1.88
N GLY A 56 0.55 8.48 -2.59
CA GLY A 56 0.89 9.52 -3.55
C GLY A 56 1.49 10.79 -2.93
N THR A 57 1.67 10.86 -1.61
CA THR A 57 2.36 11.96 -0.94
C THR A 57 3.86 11.83 -1.15
N TYR A 58 4.48 12.88 -1.68
CA TYR A 58 5.93 12.99 -1.84
C TYR A 58 6.53 13.70 -0.64
N ILE A 59 7.22 12.98 0.23
CA ILE A 59 7.85 13.56 1.44
C ILE A 59 8.90 14.61 1.07
N ARG A 60 9.59 14.47 -0.06
CA ARG A 60 10.50 15.51 -0.58
C ARG A 60 9.79 16.84 -0.80
N THR A 61 8.58 16.79 -1.41
CA THR A 61 7.77 18.00 -1.61
C THR A 61 7.27 18.55 -0.28
N LEU A 62 6.84 17.70 0.65
CA LEU A 62 6.42 18.13 1.98
C LEU A 62 7.55 18.87 2.73
N CYS A 63 8.79 18.34 2.72
CA CYS A 63 9.92 19.00 3.33
C CYS A 63 10.21 20.36 2.67
N HIS A 64 10.16 20.42 1.34
CA HIS A 64 10.32 21.66 0.60
C HIS A 64 9.24 22.68 0.98
N ASP A 65 7.97 22.29 0.96
CA ASP A 65 6.85 23.18 1.25
C ASP A 65 6.87 23.70 2.70
N ILE A 66 7.27 22.85 3.66
CA ILE A 66 7.49 23.28 5.05
C ILE A 66 8.59 24.33 5.12
N GLY A 67 9.74 24.08 4.49
CA GLY A 67 10.86 25.02 4.47
C GLY A 67 10.50 26.36 3.81
N GLN A 68 9.71 26.34 2.73
CA GLN A 68 9.21 27.56 2.11
C GLN A 68 8.29 28.37 3.04
N LYS A 69 7.38 27.69 3.73
CA LYS A 69 6.48 28.34 4.71
C LYS A 69 7.22 28.94 5.89
N LEU A 70 8.34 28.34 6.29
CA LEU A 70 9.20 28.87 7.37
C LEU A 70 10.18 29.97 6.90
N GLY A 71 10.26 30.20 5.58
CA GLY A 71 11.16 31.21 4.99
C GLY A 71 12.63 30.82 4.97
N CYS A 72 13.00 29.60 5.39
CA CYS A 72 14.40 29.14 5.45
C CYS A 72 14.76 28.12 4.35
N GLY A 73 13.79 27.72 3.52
CA GLY A 73 13.96 26.59 2.62
C GLY A 73 14.03 25.26 3.37
N GLY A 74 13.96 24.15 2.61
CA GLY A 74 14.04 22.82 3.22
C GLY A 74 14.20 21.72 2.19
N CYS A 75 14.94 20.68 2.55
CA CYS A 75 15.10 19.49 1.74
C CYS A 75 15.05 18.22 2.60
N MET A 76 14.69 17.12 1.97
CA MET A 76 14.69 15.81 2.62
C MET A 76 16.13 15.25 2.65
N LYS A 77 16.70 15.06 3.84
CA LYS A 77 18.01 14.45 4.03
C LYS A 77 17.95 12.93 3.99
N GLN A 78 17.00 12.35 4.72
CA GLN A 78 16.83 10.91 4.84
C GLN A 78 15.36 10.57 4.94
N LEU A 79 14.98 9.36 4.47
CA LEU A 79 13.63 8.85 4.58
C LEU A 79 13.66 7.36 4.92
N VAL A 80 12.90 6.97 5.93
CA VAL A 80 12.61 5.58 6.27
C VAL A 80 11.11 5.37 6.22
N ARG A 81 10.65 4.41 5.43
CA ARG A 81 9.26 3.99 5.43
C ARG A 81 9.05 2.95 6.51
N ILE A 82 8.39 3.32 7.58
CA ILE A 82 8.13 2.45 8.74
C ILE A 82 6.84 1.65 8.62
N LYS A 83 5.88 2.11 7.77
CA LYS A 83 4.60 1.41 7.57
C LYS A 83 4.02 1.66 6.18
N SER A 84 3.35 0.66 5.60
CA SER A 84 2.60 0.78 4.35
C SER A 84 1.36 -0.12 4.40
N GLY A 85 0.18 0.46 4.58
CA GLY A 85 -1.05 -0.30 4.85
C GLY A 85 -0.94 -1.08 6.15
N THR A 86 -1.11 -2.39 6.09
CA THR A 86 -0.97 -3.31 7.24
C THR A 86 0.47 -3.72 7.51
N PHE A 87 1.40 -3.51 6.58
CA PHE A 87 2.80 -3.93 6.71
C PHE A 87 3.62 -2.92 7.49
N SER A 88 4.39 -3.39 8.47
CA SER A 88 5.33 -2.59 9.24
C SER A 88 6.79 -3.01 8.97
N ILE A 89 7.73 -2.12 9.25
CA ILE A 89 9.16 -2.40 9.04
C ILE A 89 9.66 -3.48 10.00
N GLU A 90 9.08 -3.57 11.18
CA GLU A 90 9.44 -4.57 12.20
C GLU A 90 9.11 -6.00 11.75
N GLN A 91 8.14 -6.15 10.85
CA GLN A 91 7.71 -7.43 10.27
C GLN A 91 8.39 -7.72 8.93
N SER A 92 9.30 -6.86 8.50
CA SER A 92 9.95 -6.98 7.20
C SER A 92 11.25 -7.76 7.29
N TYR A 93 11.53 -8.54 6.27
CA TYR A 93 12.78 -9.29 6.13
C TYR A 93 13.75 -8.53 5.22
N LYS A 94 15.04 -8.65 5.49
CA LYS A 94 16.08 -8.20 4.55
C LYS A 94 16.16 -9.17 3.38
N LEU A 95 16.59 -8.68 2.22
CA LEU A 95 16.71 -9.53 1.02
C LEU A 95 17.56 -10.77 1.24
N LYS A 96 18.65 -10.65 2.03
CA LYS A 96 19.49 -11.79 2.36
C LYS A 96 18.76 -12.84 3.22
N GLU A 97 17.96 -12.41 4.17
CA GLU A 97 17.14 -13.31 5.00
C GLU A 97 16.12 -14.07 4.14
N VAL A 98 15.46 -13.37 3.19
CA VAL A 98 14.54 -14.01 2.23
C VAL A 98 15.27 -15.05 1.38
N GLU A 99 16.50 -14.73 0.89
CA GLU A 99 17.33 -15.66 0.11
C GLU A 99 17.72 -16.90 0.94
N ASP A 100 18.07 -16.71 2.22
CA ASP A 100 18.42 -17.80 3.13
C ASP A 100 17.21 -18.72 3.41
N PHE A 101 16.01 -18.17 3.64
CA PHE A 101 14.77 -18.95 3.75
C PHE A 101 14.50 -19.76 2.47
N TYR A 102 14.65 -19.13 1.30
CA TYR A 102 14.45 -19.81 0.02
C TYR A 102 15.43 -20.98 -0.17
N ARG A 103 16.74 -20.78 0.09
CA ARG A 103 17.76 -21.82 -0.02
C ARG A 103 17.53 -23.00 0.93
N GLN A 104 16.92 -22.74 2.08
CA GLN A 104 16.56 -23.77 3.06
C GLN A 104 15.24 -24.49 2.72
N GLY A 105 14.53 -24.09 1.67
CA GLY A 105 13.19 -24.62 1.36
C GLY A 105 12.09 -24.18 2.32
N LYS A 106 12.30 -23.08 3.07
CA LYS A 106 11.41 -22.58 4.13
C LYS A 106 10.73 -21.26 3.77
N ILE A 107 10.67 -20.93 2.50
CA ILE A 107 10.10 -19.64 2.06
C ILE A 107 8.65 -19.46 2.52
N GLU A 108 7.89 -20.55 2.63
CA GLU A 108 6.50 -20.54 3.09
C GLU A 108 6.34 -20.01 4.52
N GLU A 109 7.38 -20.12 5.38
CA GLU A 109 7.34 -19.65 6.76
C GLU A 109 7.27 -18.14 6.88
N ILE A 110 7.71 -17.41 5.84
CA ILE A 110 7.73 -15.95 5.81
C ILE A 110 6.72 -15.33 4.85
N LEU A 111 6.01 -16.14 4.08
CA LEU A 111 4.95 -15.67 3.19
C LEU A 111 3.68 -15.39 3.97
N ILE A 112 3.11 -14.22 3.74
CA ILE A 112 1.81 -13.88 4.30
C ILE A 112 0.75 -14.26 3.27
N PRO A 113 -0.19 -15.15 3.60
CA PRO A 113 -1.29 -15.51 2.71
C PRO A 113 -2.09 -14.27 2.27
N VAL A 114 -2.47 -14.24 0.99
CA VAL A 114 -3.16 -13.08 0.38
C VAL A 114 -4.44 -12.73 1.12
N ASP A 115 -5.20 -13.73 1.56
CA ASP A 115 -6.45 -13.55 2.28
C ASP A 115 -6.28 -12.87 3.64
N GLN A 116 -5.12 -13.03 4.30
CA GLN A 116 -4.82 -12.37 5.58
C GLN A 116 -4.57 -10.86 5.45
N ILE A 117 -4.20 -10.41 4.26
CA ILE A 117 -3.92 -8.99 3.97
C ILE A 117 -5.20 -8.22 3.66
N LEU A 118 -6.25 -8.94 3.26
CA LEU A 118 -7.49 -8.35 2.79
C LEU A 118 -8.46 -8.12 3.96
N SER A 119 -8.94 -6.89 4.11
CA SER A 119 -9.88 -6.50 5.18
C SER A 119 -11.35 -6.66 4.77
N TYR A 120 -11.65 -7.61 3.88
CA TYR A 120 -13.02 -7.88 3.46
C TYR A 120 -13.69 -8.94 4.34
N PRO A 121 -15.02 -8.92 4.50
CA PRO A 121 -15.76 -9.99 5.16
C PRO A 121 -15.48 -11.35 4.52
N SER A 122 -15.51 -12.42 5.30
CA SER A 122 -15.22 -13.79 4.85
C SER A 122 -16.50 -14.59 4.70
N TYR A 123 -16.63 -15.29 3.60
CA TYR A 123 -17.75 -16.18 3.31
C TYR A 123 -17.25 -17.53 2.81
N ILE A 124 -17.97 -18.59 3.12
CA ILE A 124 -17.74 -19.94 2.62
C ILE A 124 -18.83 -20.25 1.58
N VAL A 125 -18.42 -20.72 0.41
CA VAL A 125 -19.35 -21.22 -0.61
C VAL A 125 -19.89 -22.59 -0.20
N LEU A 126 -21.18 -22.81 -0.38
CA LEU A 126 -21.78 -24.13 -0.18
C LEU A 126 -21.33 -25.10 -1.29
N GLU A 127 -21.22 -26.39 -0.98
CA GLU A 127 -20.67 -27.38 -1.89
C GLU A 127 -21.44 -27.43 -3.24
N VAL A 128 -22.76 -27.21 -3.20
CA VAL A 128 -23.63 -27.17 -4.38
C VAL A 128 -23.26 -26.06 -5.38
N ALA A 129 -22.63 -24.98 -4.90
CA ALA A 129 -22.25 -23.84 -5.70
C ALA A 129 -20.73 -23.73 -5.96
N LYS A 130 -19.93 -24.68 -5.45
CA LYS A 130 -18.46 -24.70 -5.63
C LYS A 130 -18.04 -24.59 -7.09
N LYS A 131 -18.69 -25.32 -7.98
CA LYS A 131 -18.42 -25.30 -9.43
C LYS A 131 -18.73 -23.92 -10.04
N LYS A 132 -19.80 -23.26 -9.60
CA LYS A 132 -20.13 -21.89 -10.03
C LYS A 132 -19.03 -20.92 -9.62
N LEU A 133 -18.58 -20.97 -8.36
CA LEU A 133 -17.49 -20.14 -7.84
C LEU A 133 -16.21 -20.30 -8.67
N LEU A 134 -15.76 -21.54 -8.86
CA LEU A 134 -14.51 -21.83 -9.57
C LEU A 134 -14.54 -21.43 -11.05
N ASN A 135 -15.73 -21.38 -11.65
CA ASN A 135 -15.92 -20.89 -13.02
C ASN A 135 -16.16 -19.36 -13.10
N GLY A 136 -16.07 -18.63 -12.00
CA GLY A 136 -16.31 -17.18 -11.96
C GLY A 136 -17.77 -16.77 -12.21
N ASN A 137 -18.73 -17.68 -12.02
CA ASN A 137 -20.14 -17.40 -12.19
C ASN A 137 -20.71 -16.66 -10.98
N PRO A 138 -21.74 -15.82 -11.16
CA PRO A 138 -22.43 -15.14 -10.06
C PRO A 138 -22.99 -16.15 -9.05
N LEU A 139 -22.87 -15.81 -7.77
CA LEU A 139 -23.44 -16.55 -6.64
C LEU A 139 -24.63 -15.77 -6.06
N ILE A 140 -25.60 -16.50 -5.52
CA ILE A 140 -26.71 -15.92 -4.77
C ILE A 140 -26.47 -16.09 -3.27
N LYS A 141 -27.22 -15.33 -2.45
CA LYS A 141 -27.00 -15.28 -0.99
C LYS A 141 -27.16 -16.66 -0.34
N GLU A 142 -28.07 -17.48 -0.85
CA GLU A 142 -28.37 -18.83 -0.36
C GLU A 142 -27.26 -19.85 -0.66
N GLU A 143 -26.34 -19.51 -1.56
CA GLU A 143 -25.18 -20.36 -1.94
C GLU A 143 -23.93 -20.11 -1.10
N ILE A 144 -23.97 -19.10 -0.21
CA ILE A 144 -22.82 -18.69 0.61
C ILE A 144 -23.22 -18.58 2.10
N ARG A 145 -22.23 -18.71 2.98
CA ARG A 145 -22.41 -18.55 4.42
C ARG A 145 -21.32 -17.65 5.00
N ALA A 146 -21.70 -16.65 5.77
CA ALA A 146 -20.77 -15.73 6.44
C ALA A 146 -19.90 -16.49 7.47
N VAL A 147 -18.62 -16.09 7.56
CA VAL A 147 -17.71 -16.50 8.62
C VAL A 147 -17.61 -15.36 9.64
N GLY A 148 -18.39 -15.44 10.71
CA GLY A 148 -18.50 -14.39 11.72
C GLY A 148 -19.78 -13.54 11.59
N LYS A 149 -19.68 -12.24 11.92
CA LYS A 149 -20.83 -11.34 11.79
C LYS A 149 -21.11 -11.07 10.31
N GLU A 150 -22.37 -11.21 9.92
CA GLU A 150 -22.82 -10.77 8.60
C GLU A 150 -22.64 -9.25 8.48
N ASP A 151 -22.00 -8.83 7.40
CA ASP A 151 -21.98 -7.42 7.02
C ASP A 151 -23.06 -7.22 5.96
N GLU A 152 -24.13 -6.48 6.31
CA GLU A 152 -25.28 -6.28 5.43
C GLU A 152 -24.96 -5.44 4.19
N LYS A 153 -23.82 -4.73 4.18
CA LYS A 153 -23.35 -3.96 3.04
C LYS A 153 -22.42 -4.80 2.19
N PHE A 154 -22.99 -5.53 1.23
CA PHE A 154 -22.25 -6.27 0.23
C PHE A 154 -21.39 -5.33 -0.64
N GLY A 155 -20.12 -5.27 -0.29
CA GLY A 155 -19.06 -4.78 -1.15
C GLY A 155 -18.25 -5.96 -1.69
N ARG A 156 -16.94 -5.89 -1.55
CA ARG A 156 -16.05 -7.01 -1.83
C ARG A 156 -15.99 -7.96 -0.64
N ILE A 157 -16.04 -9.28 -0.91
CA ILE A 157 -15.95 -10.33 0.10
C ILE A 157 -14.80 -11.28 -0.23
N ARG A 158 -14.22 -11.91 0.80
CA ARG A 158 -13.28 -13.02 0.65
C ARG A 158 -14.07 -14.31 0.61
N MET A 159 -13.91 -15.08 -0.45
CA MET A 159 -14.61 -16.34 -0.63
C MET A 159 -13.67 -17.51 -0.35
N TYR A 160 -14.17 -18.47 0.41
CA TYR A 160 -13.47 -19.71 0.76
C TYR A 160 -14.28 -20.91 0.31
N LEU A 161 -13.59 -21.99 -0.02
CA LEU A 161 -14.20 -23.31 -0.21
C LEU A 161 -14.58 -23.91 1.15
N SER A 162 -15.31 -25.03 1.13
CA SER A 162 -15.77 -25.75 2.34
C SER A 162 -14.62 -26.24 3.24
N ASP A 163 -13.47 -26.53 2.66
CA ASP A 163 -12.22 -26.91 3.32
C ASP A 163 -11.39 -25.71 3.82
N ARG A 164 -11.93 -24.48 3.72
CA ARG A 164 -11.31 -23.21 4.05
C ARG A 164 -10.18 -22.78 3.12
N GLU A 165 -10.02 -23.37 1.96
CA GLU A 165 -9.14 -22.88 0.92
C GLU A 165 -9.64 -21.52 0.39
N PHE A 166 -8.75 -20.53 0.30
CA PHE A 166 -9.09 -19.21 -0.24
C PHE A 166 -9.30 -19.29 -1.75
N ALA A 167 -10.52 -19.05 -2.20
CA ALA A 167 -10.88 -19.12 -3.61
C ALA A 167 -10.74 -17.78 -4.34
N GLY A 168 -10.87 -16.64 -3.66
CA GLY A 168 -10.74 -15.34 -4.29
C GLY A 168 -11.58 -14.23 -3.64
N ILE A 169 -11.68 -13.12 -4.36
CA ILE A 169 -12.49 -11.95 -4.00
C ILE A 169 -13.71 -11.91 -4.94
N TYR A 170 -14.87 -11.71 -4.33
CA TYR A 170 -16.16 -11.58 -5.00
C TYR A 170 -16.81 -10.26 -4.66
#